data_661ee7ad1c9707fdd124b1491e59bdbc
#
_entry.id   661ee7ad1c9707fdd124b1491e59bdbc
#
_cell.length_a   1.000
_cell.length_b   1.000
_cell.length_c   1.000
_cell.angle_alpha   90.00
_cell.angle_beta   90.00
_cell.angle_gamma   90.00
#
_symmetry.space_group_name_H-M   'P 1'
#
loop_
_entity.id
_entity.type
_entity.pdbx_description
1 polymer ?
#
loop_
_entity_poly.entity_id
_entity_poly.type
_entity_poly.pdbx_seq_one_letter_code
_entity_poly.pdbx_strand_id
1 'polypeptide(L)'
;KGFSFSSSQIINSLLDIYPEKTKSYIREFSKKYSFNDIVDKMNSLKDMKVLLIGDGIVDEYYYCESMGKSPKAQLIVNKYVTHEVFAGGAFAIANHVAGICDKVQLVTLLGREDSREDFILENLKPNVGTKFFYRDDGPSIVKRRYISQHHKQKIFEINHINDNDISEKLESEVFDYIKSVVHEYDLILVSDFGHGFI
;
A
#
# COMPACT_ATOMS: atom_id res chain seq x y z
N LYS A 1 -35.62 -15.21 28.64
CA LYS A 1 -34.95 -14.59 27.49
C LYS A 1 -33.49 -14.44 27.86
N GLY A 2 -32.61 -15.33 27.36
CA GLY A 2 -31.18 -15.25 27.60
C GLY A 2 -30.57 -14.15 26.76
N PHE A 3 -29.81 -13.24 27.38
CA PHE A 3 -29.00 -12.26 26.67
C PHE A 3 -27.73 -12.97 26.15
N SER A 4 -27.61 -13.12 24.86
CA SER A 4 -26.38 -13.58 24.21
C SER A 4 -25.49 -12.35 23.93
N PHE A 5 -24.39 -12.24 24.66
CA PHE A 5 -23.35 -11.24 24.37
C PHE A 5 -22.27 -11.88 23.50
N SER A 6 -21.88 -11.20 22.43
CA SER A 6 -20.68 -11.61 21.70
C SER A 6 -19.43 -11.28 22.52
N SER A 7 -18.34 -12.07 22.36
CA SER A 7 -17.07 -11.79 23.04
C SER A 7 -16.59 -10.36 22.78
N SER A 8 -16.81 -9.83 21.57
CA SER A 8 -16.50 -8.43 21.21
C SER A 8 -17.31 -7.41 22.00
N GLN A 9 -18.61 -7.68 22.27
CA GLN A 9 -19.43 -6.80 23.10
C GLN A 9 -18.99 -6.78 24.55
N ILE A 10 -18.60 -7.95 25.09
CA ILE A 10 -18.08 -8.06 26.45
C ILE A 10 -16.74 -7.32 26.58
N ILE A 11 -15.82 -7.51 25.60
CA ILE A 11 -14.53 -6.81 25.58
C ILE A 11 -14.74 -5.30 25.51
N ASN A 12 -15.59 -4.82 24.60
CA ASN A 12 -15.79 -3.39 24.37
C ASN A 12 -16.59 -2.70 25.48
N SER A 13 -17.41 -3.43 26.25
CA SER A 13 -18.25 -2.86 27.31
C SER A 13 -17.69 -3.00 28.72
N LEU A 14 -16.88 -4.04 28.96
CA LEU A 14 -16.40 -4.37 30.33
C LEU A 14 -14.89 -4.16 30.52
N LEU A 15 -14.10 -4.17 29.44
CA LEU A 15 -12.66 -3.90 29.53
C LEU A 15 -12.39 -2.46 29.13
N ASP A 16 -11.72 -1.75 30.04
CA ASP A 16 -11.26 -0.38 29.83
C ASP A 16 -9.97 -0.38 28.97
N ILE A 17 -10.14 -0.74 27.66
CA ILE A 17 -9.02 -0.93 26.71
C ILE A 17 -8.51 0.37 26.08
N TYR A 18 -9.27 1.46 26.22
CA TYR A 18 -8.88 2.74 25.62
C TYR A 18 -8.41 3.75 26.68
N PRO A 19 -7.31 4.49 26.42
CA PRO A 19 -6.90 5.60 27.27
C PRO A 19 -8.03 6.63 27.44
N GLU A 20 -8.11 7.27 28.61
CA GLU A 20 -9.15 8.28 28.89
C GLU A 20 -9.18 9.42 27.87
N LYS A 21 -8.02 9.83 27.34
CA LYS A 21 -7.94 10.83 26.26
C LYS A 21 -8.70 10.39 25.00
N THR A 22 -8.55 9.12 24.61
CA THR A 22 -9.27 8.53 23.46
C THR A 22 -10.77 8.48 23.71
N LYS A 23 -11.19 8.05 24.89
CA LYS A 23 -12.62 8.00 25.26
C LYS A 23 -13.26 9.39 25.29
N SER A 24 -12.54 10.37 25.83
CA SER A 24 -12.99 11.76 25.84
C SER A 24 -13.18 12.29 24.42
N TYR A 25 -12.20 12.05 23.54
CA TYR A 25 -12.30 12.42 22.12
C TYR A 25 -13.49 11.75 21.43
N ILE A 26 -13.67 10.44 21.59
CA ILE A 26 -14.79 9.71 20.97
C ILE A 26 -16.13 10.26 21.47
N ARG A 27 -16.25 10.57 22.79
CA ARG A 27 -17.47 11.16 23.34
C ARG A 27 -17.79 12.54 22.74
N GLU A 28 -16.79 13.39 22.59
CA GLU A 28 -16.96 14.72 21.98
C GLU A 28 -17.27 14.59 20.48
N PHE A 29 -16.61 13.69 19.78
CA PHE A 29 -16.84 13.41 18.37
C PHE A 29 -18.29 12.91 18.12
N SER A 30 -18.77 11.96 18.95
CA SER A 30 -20.12 11.39 18.84
C SER A 30 -21.23 12.40 19.16
N LYS A 31 -20.95 13.45 19.94
CA LYS A 31 -21.89 14.54 20.15
C LYS A 31 -22.02 15.45 18.92
N LYS A 32 -20.91 15.56 18.17
CA LYS A 32 -20.83 16.47 17.02
C LYS A 32 -21.30 15.82 15.72
N TYR A 33 -21.06 14.53 15.55
CA TYR A 33 -21.37 13.78 14.33
C TYR A 33 -22.11 12.49 14.64
N SER A 34 -23.25 12.28 14.01
CA SER A 34 -23.95 11.00 14.03
C SER A 34 -23.26 9.99 13.11
N PHE A 35 -23.58 8.71 13.27
CA PHE A 35 -23.14 7.66 12.35
C PHE A 35 -23.56 7.95 10.91
N ASN A 36 -24.80 8.41 10.70
CA ASN A 36 -25.31 8.73 9.37
C ASN A 36 -24.56 9.91 8.75
N ASP A 37 -24.22 10.95 9.52
CA ASP A 37 -23.41 12.07 8.99
C ASP A 37 -22.06 11.60 8.45
N ILE A 38 -21.44 10.61 9.12
CA ILE A 38 -20.18 10.04 8.67
C ILE A 38 -20.37 9.23 7.39
N VAL A 39 -21.39 8.36 7.35
CA VAL A 39 -21.72 7.55 6.17
C VAL A 39 -22.06 8.42 4.97
N ASP A 40 -22.87 9.46 5.16
CA ASP A 40 -23.25 10.40 4.10
C ASP A 40 -22.03 11.17 3.59
N LYS A 41 -21.12 11.55 4.50
CA LYS A 41 -19.86 12.18 4.12
C LYS A 41 -18.97 11.24 3.31
N MET A 42 -18.86 9.98 3.71
CA MET A 42 -18.12 8.97 2.93
C MET A 42 -18.76 8.74 1.55
N ASN A 43 -20.08 8.64 1.48
CA ASN A 43 -20.79 8.48 0.22
C ASN A 43 -20.62 9.68 -0.71
N SER A 44 -20.51 10.90 -0.17
CA SER A 44 -20.27 12.11 -0.97
C SER A 44 -18.90 12.16 -1.67
N LEU A 45 -17.97 11.27 -1.29
CA LEU A 45 -16.66 11.17 -1.93
C LEU A 45 -16.67 10.29 -3.19
N LYS A 46 -17.74 9.56 -3.47
CA LYS A 46 -17.80 8.61 -4.60
C LYS A 46 -17.51 9.27 -5.95
N ASP A 47 -18.11 10.42 -6.20
CA ASP A 47 -17.97 11.12 -7.47
C ASP A 47 -16.62 11.86 -7.62
N MET A 48 -15.83 11.93 -6.54
CA MET A 48 -14.53 12.59 -6.54
C MET A 48 -13.56 11.87 -7.47
N LYS A 49 -12.92 12.64 -8.35
CA LYS A 49 -11.87 12.17 -9.25
C LYS A 49 -10.51 12.40 -8.58
N VAL A 50 -9.76 11.34 -8.40
CA VAL A 50 -8.47 11.38 -7.69
C VAL A 50 -7.32 11.06 -8.63
N LEU A 51 -6.33 11.95 -8.68
CA LEU A 51 -5.03 11.70 -9.30
C LEU A 51 -4.04 11.32 -8.21
N LEU A 52 -3.54 10.08 -8.23
CA LEU A 52 -2.50 9.59 -7.34
C LEU A 52 -1.18 9.50 -8.10
N ILE A 53 -0.15 10.15 -7.57
CA ILE A 53 1.20 10.14 -8.12
C ILE A 53 2.11 9.56 -7.05
N GLY A 54 2.93 8.54 -7.35
CA GLY A 54 3.83 8.01 -6.34
C GLY A 54 4.53 6.71 -6.68
N ASP A 55 5.38 6.27 -5.76
CA ASP A 55 6.17 5.06 -5.87
C ASP A 55 5.32 3.80 -5.71
N GLY A 56 5.15 3.06 -6.79
CA GLY A 56 4.57 1.73 -6.76
C GLY A 56 5.60 0.70 -6.25
N ILE A 57 5.21 -0.12 -5.29
CA ILE A 57 6.09 -1.11 -4.66
C ILE A 57 5.44 -2.48 -4.78
N VAL A 58 6.22 -3.49 -5.18
CA VAL A 58 5.82 -4.90 -5.06
C VAL A 58 6.44 -5.47 -3.79
N ASP A 59 5.59 -5.83 -2.83
CA ASP A 59 6.02 -6.43 -1.57
C ASP A 59 5.95 -7.96 -1.67
N GLU A 60 7.08 -8.65 -1.53
CA GLU A 60 7.18 -10.10 -1.53
C GLU A 60 7.54 -10.63 -0.14
N TYR A 61 6.79 -11.61 0.34
CA TYR A 61 7.00 -12.25 1.65
C TYR A 61 7.30 -13.73 1.45
N TYR A 62 8.56 -14.12 1.62
CA TYR A 62 9.05 -15.48 1.47
C TYR A 62 9.11 -16.15 2.83
N TYR A 63 8.24 -17.10 3.08
CA TYR A 63 8.20 -17.86 4.33
C TYR A 63 9.20 -19.00 4.28
N CYS A 64 10.05 -19.06 5.29
CA CYS A 64 11.16 -19.99 5.38
C CYS A 64 11.18 -20.74 6.72
N GLU A 65 11.71 -21.95 6.69
CA GLU A 65 11.98 -22.78 7.85
C GLU A 65 13.51 -22.89 8.04
N SER A 66 13.99 -22.54 9.24
CA SER A 66 15.42 -22.62 9.53
C SER A 66 15.88 -24.06 9.65
N MET A 67 16.91 -24.44 8.90
CA MET A 67 17.55 -25.75 8.93
C MET A 67 18.82 -25.78 9.82
N GLY A 68 19.17 -24.65 10.45
CA GLY A 68 20.39 -24.52 11.25
C GLY A 68 21.59 -24.05 10.44
N LYS A 69 22.80 -24.28 11.01
CA LYS A 69 24.07 -23.86 10.38
C LYS A 69 24.46 -24.77 9.23
N SER A 70 24.98 -24.16 8.16
CA SER A 70 25.62 -24.90 7.07
C SER A 70 26.89 -25.62 7.58
N PRO A 71 27.12 -26.89 7.18
CA PRO A 71 28.39 -27.56 7.48
C PRO A 71 29.57 -27.03 6.65
N LYS A 72 29.30 -26.29 5.56
CA LYS A 72 30.32 -25.83 4.61
C LYS A 72 30.68 -24.34 4.76
N ALA A 73 29.86 -23.54 5.47
CA ALA A 73 30.08 -22.12 5.63
C ALA A 73 29.43 -21.59 6.92
N GLN A 74 29.88 -20.43 7.41
CA GLN A 74 29.28 -19.79 8.59
C GLN A 74 28.00 -19.01 8.21
N LEU A 75 26.98 -19.74 7.78
CA LEU A 75 25.68 -19.17 7.42
C LEU A 75 24.53 -20.04 7.93
N ILE A 76 23.38 -19.43 8.07
CA ILE A 76 22.12 -20.11 8.40
C ILE A 76 21.44 -20.54 7.11
N VAL A 77 21.11 -21.83 7.03
CA VAL A 77 20.34 -22.39 5.90
C VAL A 77 18.87 -22.31 6.22
N ASN A 78 18.11 -21.72 5.29
CA ASN A 78 16.67 -21.65 5.37
C ASN A 78 16.04 -22.37 4.17
N LYS A 79 15.07 -23.23 4.44
CA LYS A 79 14.28 -23.94 3.44
C LYS A 79 13.07 -23.05 3.08
N TYR A 80 12.88 -22.79 1.78
CA TYR A 80 11.68 -22.16 1.28
C TYR A 80 10.44 -23.01 1.53
N VAL A 81 9.35 -22.40 1.96
CA VAL A 81 8.04 -23.05 2.19
C VAL A 81 7.00 -22.52 1.22
N THR A 82 6.75 -21.23 1.23
CA THR A 82 5.78 -20.55 0.38
C THR A 82 6.12 -19.07 0.27
N HIS A 83 5.41 -18.34 -0.58
CA HIS A 83 5.50 -16.89 -0.64
C HIS A 83 4.15 -16.25 -0.94
N GLU A 84 4.04 -14.98 -0.60
CA GLU A 84 2.93 -14.11 -0.94
C GLU A 84 3.49 -12.84 -1.60
N VAL A 85 2.73 -12.27 -2.53
CA VAL A 85 3.10 -11.05 -3.26
C VAL A 85 1.95 -10.07 -3.18
N PHE A 86 2.25 -8.81 -2.87
CA PHE A 86 1.26 -7.75 -2.70
C PHE A 86 1.63 -6.52 -3.53
N ALA A 87 0.62 -5.89 -4.08
CA ALA A 87 0.72 -4.56 -4.68
C ALA A 87 0.72 -3.51 -3.56
N GLY A 88 1.90 -3.05 -3.16
CA GLY A 88 2.17 -2.11 -2.08
C GLY A 88 2.44 -0.69 -2.56
N GLY A 89 2.87 0.19 -1.66
CA GLY A 89 3.15 1.60 -1.96
C GLY A 89 1.95 2.29 -2.61
N ALA A 90 2.19 3.02 -3.69
CA ALA A 90 1.13 3.74 -4.42
C ALA A 90 0.04 2.80 -4.97
N PHE A 91 0.34 1.52 -5.29
CA PHE A 91 -0.68 0.54 -5.71
C PHE A 91 -1.69 0.26 -4.59
N ALA A 92 -1.21 0.05 -3.36
CA ALA A 92 -2.08 -0.16 -2.21
C ALA A 92 -2.94 1.08 -1.92
N ILE A 93 -2.35 2.28 -1.99
CA ILE A 93 -3.07 3.55 -1.81
C ILE A 93 -4.15 3.71 -2.89
N ALA A 94 -3.83 3.42 -4.16
CA ALA A 94 -4.80 3.47 -5.25
C ALA A 94 -6.00 2.55 -4.96
N ASN A 95 -5.74 1.31 -4.55
CA ASN A 95 -6.80 0.35 -4.18
C ASN A 95 -7.65 0.81 -2.99
N HIS A 96 -7.04 1.44 -1.98
CA HIS A 96 -7.78 1.98 -0.84
C HIS A 96 -8.67 3.16 -1.26
N VAL A 97 -8.13 4.11 -2.01
CA VAL A 97 -8.87 5.27 -2.54
C VAL A 97 -10.01 4.82 -3.46
N ALA A 98 -9.76 3.84 -4.33
CA ALA A 98 -10.75 3.24 -5.22
C ALA A 98 -11.85 2.43 -4.47
N GLY A 99 -11.68 2.20 -3.17
CA GLY A 99 -12.75 1.69 -2.30
C GLY A 99 -13.76 2.74 -1.86
N ILE A 100 -13.42 4.02 -2.05
CA ILE A 100 -14.22 5.18 -1.61
C ILE A 100 -14.64 6.04 -2.80
N CYS A 101 -13.74 6.24 -3.77
CA CYS A 101 -13.93 7.08 -4.95
C CYS A 101 -14.07 6.21 -6.20
N ASP A 102 -15.02 6.54 -7.08
CA ASP A 102 -15.29 5.74 -8.29
C ASP A 102 -14.27 5.96 -9.41
N LYS A 103 -13.48 7.04 -9.37
CA LYS A 103 -12.48 7.38 -10.38
C LYS A 103 -11.13 7.69 -9.74
N VAL A 104 -10.19 6.80 -9.92
CA VAL A 104 -8.79 6.97 -9.47
C VAL A 104 -7.87 6.80 -10.67
N GLN A 105 -6.98 7.74 -10.90
CA GLN A 105 -5.89 7.64 -11.87
C GLN A 105 -4.58 7.51 -11.11
N LEU A 106 -3.88 6.42 -11.31
CA LEU A 106 -2.55 6.21 -10.77
C LEU A 106 -1.49 6.58 -11.81
N VAL A 107 -0.54 7.40 -11.40
CA VAL A 107 0.68 7.73 -12.15
C VAL A 107 1.86 7.21 -11.35
N THR A 108 2.65 6.33 -11.92
CA THR A 108 3.80 5.72 -11.23
C THR A 108 4.90 5.33 -12.20
N LEU A 109 6.07 5.02 -11.64
CA LEU A 109 7.25 4.61 -12.36
C LEU A 109 7.46 3.10 -12.22
N LEU A 110 7.74 2.43 -13.34
CA LEU A 110 8.15 1.03 -13.39
C LEU A 110 9.55 0.91 -13.99
N GLY A 111 10.23 -0.17 -13.71
CA GLY A 111 11.43 -0.56 -14.45
C GLY A 111 11.04 -1.16 -15.80
N ARG A 112 11.81 -0.88 -16.85
CA ARG A 112 11.61 -1.54 -18.14
C ARG A 112 11.99 -3.01 -18.08
N GLU A 113 13.05 -3.33 -17.36
CA GLU A 113 13.40 -4.69 -17.01
C GLU A 113 12.61 -5.11 -15.76
N ASP A 114 12.01 -6.31 -15.79
CA ASP A 114 11.19 -6.85 -14.70
C ASP A 114 10.10 -5.86 -14.22
N SER A 115 9.29 -5.41 -15.17
CA SER A 115 8.27 -4.36 -14.93
C SER A 115 7.21 -4.74 -13.90
N ARG A 116 6.95 -6.03 -13.74
CA ARG A 116 5.86 -6.58 -12.91
C ARG A 116 4.47 -6.07 -13.31
N GLU A 117 4.33 -5.51 -14.50
CA GLU A 117 3.13 -4.80 -14.94
C GLU A 117 1.89 -5.70 -14.94
N ASP A 118 1.98 -6.92 -15.46
CA ASP A 118 0.86 -7.86 -15.48
C ASP A 118 0.33 -8.14 -14.07
N PHE A 119 1.26 -8.43 -13.13
CA PHE A 119 0.91 -8.63 -11.73
C PHE A 119 0.25 -7.38 -11.12
N ILE A 120 0.77 -6.19 -11.40
CA ILE A 120 0.24 -4.92 -10.89
C ILE A 120 -1.18 -4.72 -11.40
N LEU A 121 -1.41 -4.87 -12.70
CA LEU A 121 -2.72 -4.70 -13.33
C LEU A 121 -3.76 -5.71 -12.80
N GLU A 122 -3.36 -6.96 -12.59
CA GLU A 122 -4.23 -7.99 -12.00
C GLU A 122 -4.63 -7.70 -10.54
N ASN A 123 -3.81 -6.93 -9.82
CA ASN A 123 -4.03 -6.61 -8.40
C ASN A 123 -4.58 -5.20 -8.14
N LEU A 124 -4.80 -4.40 -9.17
CA LEU A 124 -5.49 -3.13 -9.07
C LEU A 124 -7.01 -3.31 -9.24
N LYS A 125 -7.79 -2.49 -8.54
CA LYS A 125 -9.25 -2.48 -8.69
C LYS A 125 -9.64 -1.97 -10.09
N PRO A 126 -10.79 -2.44 -10.64
CA PRO A 126 -11.22 -2.09 -12.01
C PRO A 126 -11.46 -0.58 -12.25
N ASN A 127 -11.69 0.18 -11.18
CA ASN A 127 -11.90 1.63 -11.24
C ASN A 127 -10.62 2.45 -11.04
N VAL A 128 -9.45 1.79 -11.04
CA VAL A 128 -8.14 2.44 -11.07
C VAL A 128 -7.63 2.48 -12.51
N GLY A 129 -7.60 3.66 -13.11
CA GLY A 129 -6.86 3.90 -14.35
C GLY A 129 -5.36 3.99 -14.05
N THR A 130 -4.53 3.59 -15.01
CA THR A 130 -3.07 3.60 -14.84
C THR A 130 -2.38 4.42 -15.92
N LYS A 131 -1.34 5.14 -15.53
CA LYS A 131 -0.33 5.71 -16.41
C LYS A 131 1.03 5.32 -15.86
N PHE A 132 1.67 4.37 -16.52
CA PHE A 132 3.02 3.95 -16.21
C PHE A 132 4.04 4.72 -17.03
N PHE A 133 5.08 5.17 -16.36
CA PHE A 133 6.33 5.62 -16.95
C PHE A 133 7.40 4.55 -16.69
N TYR A 134 8.44 4.51 -17.52
CA TYR A 134 9.44 3.44 -17.43
C TYR A 134 10.84 4.02 -17.37
N ARG A 135 11.60 3.56 -16.36
CA ARG A 135 13.04 3.83 -16.27
C ARG A 135 13.82 2.69 -16.91
N ASP A 136 14.93 3.04 -17.60
CA ASP A 136 15.82 2.07 -18.25
C ASP A 136 17.01 1.68 -17.36
N ASP A 137 17.25 2.38 -16.25
CA ASP A 137 18.39 2.27 -15.38
C ASP A 137 18.14 1.47 -14.09
N GLY A 138 17.02 0.77 -14.02
CA GLY A 138 16.67 -0.07 -12.86
C GLY A 138 15.38 -0.85 -13.04
N PRO A 139 15.14 -1.83 -12.13
CA PRO A 139 13.93 -2.62 -12.10
C PRO A 139 12.76 -1.83 -11.50
N SER A 140 11.55 -2.38 -11.63
CA SER A 140 10.45 -1.99 -10.73
C SER A 140 10.81 -2.29 -9.29
N ILE A 141 10.29 -1.47 -8.37
CA ILE A 141 10.61 -1.60 -6.95
C ILE A 141 10.03 -2.88 -6.39
N VAL A 142 10.90 -3.80 -5.94
CA VAL A 142 10.50 -5.03 -5.27
C VAL A 142 11.19 -5.10 -3.91
N LYS A 143 10.40 -5.22 -2.84
CA LYS A 143 10.89 -5.43 -1.47
C LYS A 143 10.62 -6.87 -1.05
N ARG A 144 11.65 -7.72 -1.09
CA ARG A 144 11.54 -9.14 -0.79
C ARG A 144 11.99 -9.43 0.64
N ARG A 145 11.03 -9.82 1.50
CA ARG A 145 11.25 -10.12 2.91
C ARG A 145 11.23 -11.61 3.16
N TYR A 146 12.27 -12.10 3.78
CA TYR A 146 12.34 -13.49 4.24
C TYR A 146 11.90 -13.58 5.68
N ILE A 147 10.91 -14.45 5.95
CA ILE A 147 10.19 -14.51 7.22
C ILE A 147 10.25 -15.93 7.77
N SER A 148 10.53 -16.07 9.05
CA SER A 148 10.40 -17.36 9.76
C SER A 148 8.95 -17.82 9.76
N GLN A 149 8.68 -19.00 9.19
CA GLN A 149 7.34 -19.60 9.14
C GLN A 149 6.68 -19.71 10.51
N HIS A 150 7.46 -20.14 11.52
CA HIS A 150 6.93 -20.41 12.86
C HIS A 150 6.79 -19.14 13.71
N HIS A 151 7.81 -18.29 13.70
CA HIS A 151 7.84 -17.13 14.58
C HIS A 151 7.27 -15.85 13.94
N LYS A 152 6.98 -15.89 12.62
CA LYS A 152 6.52 -14.73 11.84
C LYS A 152 7.45 -13.51 11.96
N GLN A 153 8.74 -13.75 12.25
CA GLN A 153 9.76 -12.73 12.37
C GLN A 153 10.52 -12.58 11.05
N LYS A 154 10.86 -11.36 10.69
CA LYS A 154 11.73 -11.08 9.55
C LYS A 154 13.13 -11.64 9.86
N ILE A 155 13.69 -12.37 8.90
CA ILE A 155 15.05 -12.90 8.95
C ILE A 155 16.00 -11.90 8.29
N PHE A 156 15.70 -11.52 7.05
CA PHE A 156 16.40 -10.49 6.28
C PHE A 156 15.52 -10.01 5.12
N GLU A 157 15.97 -8.98 4.42
CA GLU A 157 15.25 -8.37 3.29
C GLU A 157 16.24 -8.14 2.14
N ILE A 158 15.79 -8.40 0.90
CA ILE A 158 16.50 -8.06 -0.32
C ILE A 158 15.61 -7.11 -1.11
N ASN A 159 16.14 -5.92 -1.40
CA ASN A 159 15.43 -4.91 -2.17
C ASN A 159 16.00 -4.81 -3.57
N HIS A 160 15.15 -4.90 -4.58
CA HIS A 160 15.43 -4.57 -5.96
C HIS A 160 14.92 -3.15 -6.18
N ILE A 161 15.80 -2.18 -6.09
CA ILE A 161 15.49 -0.76 -6.11
C ILE A 161 16.56 0.02 -6.86
N ASN A 162 16.17 1.16 -7.40
CA ASN A 162 17.10 2.21 -7.80
C ASN A 162 16.54 3.53 -7.24
N ASP A 163 17.18 4.04 -6.18
CA ASP A 163 16.79 5.25 -5.46
C ASP A 163 17.36 6.54 -6.08
N ASN A 164 18.03 6.42 -7.24
CA ASN A 164 18.48 7.60 -7.97
C ASN A 164 17.27 8.33 -8.59
N ASP A 165 17.38 9.63 -8.65
CA ASP A 165 16.39 10.46 -9.35
C ASP A 165 16.21 9.99 -10.80
N ILE A 166 15.03 10.18 -11.36
CA ILE A 166 14.77 9.90 -12.76
C ILE A 166 15.54 10.87 -13.66
N SER A 167 15.79 10.47 -14.90
CA SER A 167 16.48 11.35 -15.86
C SER A 167 15.65 12.61 -16.15
N GLU A 168 16.30 13.74 -16.42
CA GLU A 168 15.64 15.02 -16.80
C GLU A 168 14.62 14.84 -17.94
N LYS A 169 14.92 13.95 -18.89
CA LYS A 169 13.98 13.65 -19.98
C LYS A 169 12.71 12.99 -19.46
N LEU A 170 12.84 11.99 -18.61
CA LEU A 170 11.70 11.26 -18.04
C LEU A 170 10.90 12.15 -17.09
N GLU A 171 11.59 12.98 -16.29
CA GLU A 171 10.97 14.00 -15.44
C GLU A 171 10.11 14.96 -16.26
N SER A 172 10.63 15.47 -17.39
CA SER A 172 9.86 16.32 -18.30
C SER A 172 8.64 15.62 -18.86
N GLU A 173 8.75 14.36 -19.29
CA GLU A 173 7.64 13.57 -19.80
C GLU A 173 6.54 13.36 -18.72
N VAL A 174 6.93 13.07 -17.49
CA VAL A 174 6.03 12.91 -16.34
C VAL A 174 5.33 14.23 -16.03
N PHE A 175 6.10 15.32 -15.96
CA PHE A 175 5.57 16.64 -15.65
C PHE A 175 4.59 17.14 -16.73
N ASP A 176 4.91 16.97 -18.01
CA ASP A 176 4.03 17.36 -19.11
C ASP A 176 2.72 16.56 -19.10
N TYR A 177 2.78 15.28 -18.80
CA TYR A 177 1.58 14.46 -18.63
C TYR A 177 0.73 14.96 -17.47
N ILE A 178 1.32 15.12 -16.27
CA ILE A 178 0.60 15.61 -15.08
C ILE A 178 -0.05 16.95 -15.38
N LYS A 179 0.69 17.88 -15.96
CA LYS A 179 0.21 19.21 -16.33
C LYS A 179 -0.97 19.16 -17.31
N SER A 180 -0.96 18.20 -18.22
CA SER A 180 -2.03 18.04 -19.21
C SER A 180 -3.35 17.54 -18.62
N VAL A 181 -3.30 16.76 -17.52
CA VAL A 181 -4.49 16.08 -16.96
C VAL A 181 -4.93 16.61 -15.60
N VAL A 182 -4.07 17.32 -14.86
CA VAL A 182 -4.32 17.71 -13.46
C VAL A 182 -5.63 18.45 -13.23
N HIS A 183 -6.04 19.25 -14.22
CA HIS A 183 -7.29 20.03 -14.15
C HIS A 183 -8.56 19.19 -14.26
N GLU A 184 -8.46 17.90 -14.57
CA GLU A 184 -9.60 16.97 -14.66
C GLU A 184 -9.95 16.31 -13.32
N TYR A 185 -9.10 16.52 -12.29
CA TYR A 185 -9.20 15.86 -10.99
C TYR A 185 -9.53 16.84 -9.87
N ASP A 186 -10.33 16.36 -8.92
CA ASP A 186 -10.76 17.12 -7.74
C ASP A 186 -9.73 17.08 -6.60
N LEU A 187 -8.93 15.99 -6.55
CA LEU A 187 -7.92 15.75 -5.51
C LEU A 187 -6.65 15.17 -6.13
N ILE A 188 -5.51 15.69 -5.70
CA ILE A 188 -4.20 15.14 -6.02
C ILE A 188 -3.60 14.56 -4.74
N LEU A 189 -3.19 13.29 -4.81
CA LEU A 189 -2.44 12.61 -3.77
C LEU A 189 -1.02 12.36 -4.27
N VAL A 190 -0.03 12.72 -3.46
CA VAL A 190 1.37 12.41 -3.73
C VAL A 190 1.86 11.44 -2.66
N SER A 191 2.45 10.33 -3.10
CA SER A 191 2.90 9.24 -2.23
C SER A 191 4.37 8.93 -2.50
N ASP A 192 5.23 9.66 -1.81
CA ASP A 192 6.68 9.55 -1.89
C ASP A 192 7.19 8.54 -0.86
N PHE A 193 7.89 7.50 -1.32
CA PHE A 193 8.58 6.51 -0.49
C PHE A 193 10.11 6.62 -0.61
N GLY A 194 10.63 7.68 -1.25
CA GLY A 194 12.05 7.95 -1.38
C GLY A 194 12.74 7.05 -2.41
N HIS A 195 12.06 6.70 -3.49
CA HIS A 195 12.59 5.82 -4.55
C HIS A 195 12.84 6.55 -5.88
N GLY A 196 13.03 7.86 -5.83
CA GLY A 196 13.53 8.67 -6.94
C GLY A 196 12.51 9.00 -8.04
N PHE A 197 11.22 8.78 -7.81
CA PHE A 197 10.16 9.19 -8.75
C PHE A 197 9.60 10.58 -8.42
N ILE A 198 9.57 10.95 -7.12
CA ILE A 198 9.07 12.23 -6.61
C ILE A 198 10.25 13.05 -6.12
#